data_54769f3d4c8ed72a902b83337a7ae45e
#
_entry.id   54769f3d4c8ed72a902b83337a7ae45e
#
_cell.length_a   1.000
_cell.length_b   1.000
_cell.length_c   1.000
_cell.angle_alpha   90.00
_cell.angle_beta   90.00
_cell.angle_gamma   90.00
#
_symmetry.space_group_name_H-M   'P 1'
#
loop_
_entity.id
_entity.type
_entity.pdbx_description
1 polymer ?
#
loop_
_entity_poly.entity_id
_entity_poly.type
_entity_poly.pdbx_seq_one_letter_code
_entity_poly.pdbx_strand_id
1 'polypeptide(L)'
;MLPDKAPPRHIITHGGRRRGARLPAPAAGGAARAAWGTRVWAAAGGTYAGGVVLAPEGRRLLRLEARNSQTPIERKPPWIKTRLRTGPAYTELKSLVKREGLHTVCEEAGCPNIFECWEDREATFLIGGDQCTRRCDFCQIATGKPAPLDTDEPRRVAESVATMGLRYATVTGVARDDLDDGGAWLYAQTCREIHEAVPGCGVELLIPDFNAINDRLRLVFSARPEVLAHNIETVPRIFKRIRPGFRYGRSLDVLRSAREAGLVTKSNLILGMGEQRDEISQALADLRAAGCELLTITQYLRPSPLHHPVERWVPPEEFDLLRDEALSLGFSGVMSGPLVRSSYRAGRLHMEAAARRAAGSP
;
A
#
# COMPACT_ATOMS: atom_id res chain seq x y z
N MET A 1 40.36 -53.96 -14.52
CA MET A 1 41.03 -53.66 -15.82
C MET A 1 40.80 -52.20 -16.12
N LEU A 2 41.83 -51.42 -15.86
CA LEU A 2 42.10 -50.09 -16.39
C LEU A 2 42.66 -50.25 -17.80
N PRO A 3 42.77 -49.23 -18.69
CA PRO A 3 43.38 -47.93 -18.43
C PRO A 3 42.64 -46.74 -19.09
N ASP A 4 42.65 -45.60 -18.47
CA ASP A 4 43.55 -44.44 -18.64
C ASP A 4 43.82 -43.96 -20.07
N LYS A 5 43.45 -42.71 -20.38
CA LYS A 5 44.19 -41.76 -21.23
C LYS A 5 43.64 -40.31 -21.05
N ALA A 6 44.50 -39.51 -20.45
CA ALA A 6 44.42 -38.05 -20.45
C ALA A 6 45.25 -37.46 -21.63
N PRO A 7 45.37 -36.12 -21.78
CA PRO A 7 45.19 -35.31 -22.99
C PRO A 7 46.47 -34.96 -23.74
N PRO A 8 46.44 -34.05 -24.70
CA PRO A 8 47.61 -33.18 -24.89
C PRO A 8 47.27 -31.67 -24.79
N ARG A 9 48.14 -31.01 -24.07
CA ARG A 9 48.38 -29.55 -24.10
C ARG A 9 49.03 -29.17 -25.42
N HIS A 10 48.63 -28.04 -25.98
CA HIS A 10 49.53 -27.27 -26.84
C HIS A 10 49.62 -25.81 -26.38
N ILE A 11 50.84 -25.43 -26.26
CA ILE A 11 51.42 -24.16 -25.87
C ILE A 11 51.72 -23.38 -27.16
N ILE A 12 51.65 -22.02 -27.04
CA ILE A 12 52.49 -20.99 -27.68
C ILE A 12 51.90 -20.27 -28.86
N THR A 13 52.20 -19.00 -29.08
CA THR A 13 53.24 -18.01 -28.78
C THR A 13 52.77 -16.60 -29.11
N HIS A 14 53.52 -15.68 -28.53
CA HIS A 14 53.51 -14.22 -28.71
C HIS A 14 53.38 -13.67 -30.12
N GLY A 15 52.72 -12.46 -30.22
CA GLY A 15 53.15 -11.47 -31.17
C GLY A 15 52.07 -10.55 -31.70
N GLY A 16 52.12 -9.26 -31.37
CA GLY A 16 51.49 -8.27 -32.21
C GLY A 16 50.72 -7.17 -31.49
N ARG A 17 51.44 -6.18 -30.94
CA ARG A 17 50.88 -4.88 -30.61
C ARG A 17 50.24 -4.25 -31.86
N ARG A 18 48.91 -3.97 -31.82
CA ARG A 18 48.31 -2.94 -32.66
C ARG A 18 47.60 -1.91 -31.80
N ARG A 19 47.96 -0.67 -32.05
CA ARG A 19 47.48 0.53 -31.42
C ARG A 19 45.97 0.73 -31.65
N GLY A 20 45.25 1.11 -30.63
CA GLY A 20 44.23 2.07 -30.42
C GLY A 20 43.24 2.39 -31.54
N ALA A 21 42.01 1.95 -31.36
CA ALA A 21 40.85 2.71 -31.77
C ALA A 21 39.96 2.91 -30.52
N ARG A 22 39.92 4.13 -30.01
CA ARG A 22 38.96 4.52 -28.99
C ARG A 22 37.60 4.51 -29.67
N LEU A 23 36.72 3.62 -29.24
CA LEU A 23 35.27 3.75 -29.47
C LEU A 23 34.74 4.93 -28.65
N PRO A 24 33.87 5.77 -29.22
CA PRO A 24 33.25 6.85 -28.46
C PRO A 24 32.35 6.28 -27.38
N ALA A 25 32.40 6.86 -26.19
CA ALA A 25 31.50 6.57 -25.10
C ALA A 25 30.06 6.78 -25.56
N PRO A 26 29.10 5.91 -25.12
CA PRO A 26 27.70 6.14 -25.37
C PRO A 26 27.29 7.44 -24.67
N ALA A 27 26.63 8.31 -25.41
CA ALA A 27 26.05 9.53 -24.92
C ALA A 27 25.16 9.20 -23.70
N ALA A 28 25.39 9.91 -22.60
CA ALA A 28 24.55 9.88 -21.43
C ALA A 28 23.14 10.34 -21.82
N GLY A 29 22.28 9.36 -22.11
CA GLY A 29 20.84 9.55 -22.12
C GLY A 29 20.43 9.86 -20.71
N GLY A 30 20.08 11.12 -20.45
CA GLY A 30 19.55 11.59 -19.20
C GLY A 30 18.25 10.84 -18.89
N ALA A 31 18.34 9.81 -18.06
CA ALA A 31 17.19 9.33 -17.33
C ALA A 31 16.72 10.50 -16.46
N ALA A 32 15.60 11.10 -16.84
CA ALA A 32 14.88 12.06 -16.03
C ALA A 32 14.59 11.34 -14.71
N ARG A 33 15.41 11.61 -13.69
CA ARG A 33 15.10 11.31 -12.31
C ARG A 33 13.81 12.06 -12.00
N ALA A 34 12.69 11.34 -11.94
CA ALA A 34 11.50 11.84 -11.26
C ALA A 34 11.90 12.03 -9.80
N ALA A 35 12.41 13.24 -9.51
CA ALA A 35 12.71 13.66 -8.16
C ALA A 35 11.36 13.80 -7.43
N TRP A 36 10.94 12.78 -6.73
CA TRP A 36 9.98 12.86 -5.63
C TRP A 36 10.68 13.51 -4.43
N GLY A 37 11.35 14.65 -4.73
CA GLY A 37 11.91 15.52 -3.73
C GLY A 37 10.78 16.24 -3.03
N THR A 38 10.83 16.23 -1.73
CA THR A 38 10.19 17.13 -0.78
C THR A 38 9.94 18.52 -1.38
N ARG A 39 8.92 18.67 -2.21
CA ARG A 39 8.36 19.98 -2.49
C ARG A 39 7.46 20.30 -1.31
N VAL A 40 8.05 21.02 -0.35
CA VAL A 40 7.28 21.85 0.56
C VAL A 40 6.37 22.70 -0.33
N TRP A 41 5.06 22.43 -0.26
CA TRP A 41 4.06 23.22 -0.94
C TRP A 41 4.11 24.63 -0.36
N ALA A 42 4.83 25.50 -1.01
CA ALA A 42 4.63 26.94 -0.84
C ALA A 42 3.18 27.23 -1.20
N ALA A 43 2.54 28.06 -0.39
CA ALA A 43 1.15 28.45 -0.46
C ALA A 43 0.60 28.46 -1.90
N ALA A 44 -0.47 27.69 -2.12
CA ALA A 44 -1.06 27.38 -3.40
C ALA A 44 -1.34 28.63 -4.27
N GLY A 45 -0.37 29.00 -5.07
CA GLY A 45 -0.54 29.90 -6.19
C GLY A 45 -1.01 29.10 -7.39
N GLY A 46 -2.32 28.82 -7.49
CA GLY A 46 -2.90 28.37 -8.75
C GLY A 46 -2.75 29.48 -9.76
N THR A 47 -2.06 29.22 -10.89
CA THR A 47 -1.96 30.19 -11.99
C THR A 47 -3.31 30.26 -12.70
N TYR A 48 -3.89 31.45 -12.75
CA TYR A 48 -5.08 31.76 -13.54
C TYR A 48 -4.68 32.02 -14.99
N ALA A 49 -5.05 31.14 -15.89
CA ALA A 49 -5.02 31.41 -17.31
C ALA A 49 -6.47 31.37 -17.84
N GLY A 50 -7.01 32.52 -18.22
CA GLY A 50 -8.33 32.60 -18.86
C GLY A 50 -9.52 32.09 -18.05
N GLY A 51 -9.55 32.28 -16.70
CA GLY A 51 -10.68 31.89 -15.87
C GLY A 51 -10.73 30.40 -15.46
N VAL A 52 -9.70 29.62 -15.76
CA VAL A 52 -9.60 28.19 -15.42
C VAL A 52 -8.52 28.01 -14.35
N VAL A 53 -8.88 27.37 -13.24
CA VAL A 53 -7.91 26.96 -12.20
C VAL A 53 -7.19 25.71 -12.69
N LEU A 54 -5.86 25.77 -12.75
CA LEU A 54 -5.02 24.65 -13.16
C LEU A 54 -4.37 23.97 -11.95
N ALA A 55 -4.17 22.66 -12.05
CA ALA A 55 -3.33 21.90 -11.13
C ALA A 55 -1.84 22.32 -11.29
N PRO A 56 -0.97 22.03 -10.30
CA PRO A 56 0.46 22.37 -10.38
C PRO A 56 1.16 21.83 -11.63
N GLU A 57 0.72 20.69 -12.15
CA GLU A 57 1.18 20.07 -13.40
C GLU A 57 0.55 20.68 -14.68
N GLY A 58 -0.21 21.77 -14.55
CA GLY A 58 -0.79 22.50 -15.68
C GLY A 58 -2.09 21.91 -16.26
N ARG A 59 -2.61 20.79 -15.75
CA ARG A 59 -3.90 20.24 -16.19
C ARG A 59 -5.07 21.01 -15.58
N ARG A 60 -6.22 20.97 -16.26
CA ARG A 60 -7.48 21.51 -15.72
C ARG A 60 -7.92 20.72 -14.47
N LEU A 61 -8.30 21.42 -13.40
CA LEU A 61 -8.89 20.80 -12.21
C LEU A 61 -10.25 20.13 -12.52
N LEU A 62 -10.48 18.99 -11.90
CA LEU A 62 -11.82 18.42 -11.85
C LEU A 62 -12.72 19.29 -10.95
N ARG A 63 -14.04 19.25 -11.15
CA ARG A 63 -14.99 20.01 -10.32
C ARG A 63 -14.83 19.75 -8.83
N LEU A 64 -14.54 18.50 -8.47
CA LEU A 64 -14.30 18.10 -7.07
C LEU A 64 -13.03 18.74 -6.52
N GLU A 65 -11.93 18.70 -7.27
CA GLU A 65 -10.65 19.33 -6.89
C GLU A 65 -10.79 20.84 -6.75
N ALA A 66 -11.46 21.50 -7.71
CA ALA A 66 -11.74 22.93 -7.64
C ALA A 66 -12.58 23.31 -6.41
N ARG A 67 -13.55 22.47 -6.01
CA ARG A 67 -14.32 22.68 -4.79
C ARG A 67 -13.47 22.44 -3.55
N ASN A 68 -12.73 21.34 -3.49
CA ASN A 68 -11.87 21.00 -2.36
C ASN A 68 -10.81 22.07 -2.11
N SER A 69 -10.23 22.66 -3.18
CA SER A 69 -9.18 23.68 -3.07
C SER A 69 -9.63 24.98 -2.40
N GLN A 70 -10.93 25.21 -2.28
CA GLN A 70 -11.49 26.39 -1.58
C GLN A 70 -11.37 26.26 -0.06
N THR A 71 -11.18 25.06 0.49
CA THR A 71 -11.01 24.83 1.91
C THR A 71 -9.50 24.82 2.24
N PRO A 72 -9.00 25.72 3.09
CA PRO A 72 -7.59 25.73 3.47
C PRO A 72 -7.22 24.46 4.25
N ILE A 73 -5.93 24.13 4.26
CA ILE A 73 -5.39 23.07 5.12
C ILE A 73 -5.20 23.63 6.52
N GLU A 74 -5.92 23.09 7.47
CA GLU A 74 -5.81 23.47 8.88
C GLU A 74 -4.54 22.88 9.53
N ARG A 75 -4.11 23.55 10.62
CA ARG A 75 -3.03 23.03 11.46
C ARG A 75 -3.49 21.77 12.18
N LYS A 76 -2.66 20.71 12.08
CA LYS A 76 -2.92 19.46 12.80
C LYS A 76 -2.93 19.68 14.32
N PRO A 77 -3.86 19.04 15.06
CA PRO A 77 -3.90 19.12 16.51
C PRO A 77 -2.66 18.50 17.18
N PRO A 78 -2.42 18.79 18.48
CA PRO A 78 -1.20 18.33 19.17
C PRO A 78 -1.01 16.82 19.22
N TRP A 79 -2.10 16.04 19.21
CA TRP A 79 -2.05 14.58 19.26
C TRP A 79 -1.72 13.92 17.90
N ILE A 80 -1.73 14.67 16.80
CA ILE A 80 -1.24 14.23 15.50
C ILE A 80 0.26 14.55 15.39
N LYS A 81 1.06 13.94 16.25
CA LYS A 81 2.52 14.10 16.26
C LYS A 81 3.19 12.73 16.35
N THR A 82 4.09 12.45 15.43
CA THR A 82 4.96 11.28 15.47
C THR A 82 6.18 11.56 16.35
N ARG A 83 6.51 10.63 17.23
CA ARG A 83 7.79 10.61 17.92
C ARG A 83 8.79 9.84 17.06
N LEU A 84 9.86 10.50 16.68
CA LEU A 84 10.97 9.83 15.99
C LEU A 84 11.62 8.85 16.97
N ARG A 85 11.54 7.57 16.68
CA ARG A 85 12.24 6.50 17.41
C ARG A 85 13.02 5.68 16.40
N THR A 86 14.32 5.92 16.32
CA THR A 86 15.19 5.15 15.43
C THR A 86 15.84 4.03 16.23
N GLY A 87 15.38 2.81 16.00
CA GLY A 87 16.02 1.60 16.52
C GLY A 87 17.09 1.05 15.57
N PRO A 88 17.81 -0.01 15.97
CA PRO A 88 18.86 -0.61 15.15
C PRO A 88 18.31 -1.21 13.84
N ALA A 89 17.18 -1.92 13.88
CA ALA A 89 16.60 -2.53 12.70
C ALA A 89 16.12 -1.48 11.68
N TYR A 90 15.51 -0.38 12.12
CA TYR A 90 15.17 0.74 11.25
C TYR A 90 16.40 1.32 10.55
N THR A 91 17.50 1.55 11.31
CA THR A 91 18.72 2.15 10.76
C THR A 91 19.38 1.24 9.73
N GLU A 92 19.40 -0.05 10.00
CA GLU A 92 19.90 -1.08 9.09
C GLU A 92 19.07 -1.11 7.80
N LEU A 93 17.72 -1.24 7.91
CA LEU A 93 16.82 -1.28 6.76
C LEU A 93 16.88 -0.02 5.92
N LYS A 94 16.95 1.16 6.55
CA LYS A 94 17.09 2.42 5.82
C LYS A 94 18.39 2.48 5.01
N SER A 95 19.47 2.02 5.58
CA SER A 95 20.77 1.95 4.90
C SER A 95 20.75 0.94 3.76
N LEU A 96 20.10 -0.21 3.96
CA LEU A 96 19.91 -1.27 2.97
C LEU A 96 19.07 -0.79 1.79
N VAL A 97 17.87 -0.25 2.04
CA VAL A 97 16.96 0.29 1.02
C VAL A 97 17.68 1.33 0.15
N LYS A 98 18.44 2.24 0.77
CA LYS A 98 19.21 3.24 0.04
C LYS A 98 20.34 2.65 -0.80
N ARG A 99 21.09 1.67 -0.27
CA ARG A 99 22.22 1.04 -0.96
C ARG A 99 21.77 0.19 -2.15
N GLU A 100 20.68 -0.58 -1.96
CA GLU A 100 20.16 -1.49 -2.98
C GLU A 100 19.14 -0.82 -3.93
N GLY A 101 18.81 0.46 -3.70
CA GLY A 101 17.85 1.19 -4.54
C GLY A 101 16.43 0.64 -4.48
N LEU A 102 16.01 0.08 -3.34
CA LEU A 102 14.68 -0.50 -3.16
C LEU A 102 13.62 0.60 -2.98
N HIS A 103 12.38 0.27 -3.32
CA HIS A 103 11.23 1.18 -3.23
C HIS A 103 10.16 0.63 -2.31
N THR A 104 9.76 1.42 -1.31
CA THR A 104 8.68 1.07 -0.38
C THR A 104 7.69 2.22 -0.25
N VAL A 105 6.40 1.90 -0.15
CA VAL A 105 5.35 2.90 0.19
C VAL A 105 5.68 3.63 1.49
N CYS A 106 6.36 2.95 2.41
CA CYS A 106 6.74 3.51 3.70
C CYS A 106 7.64 4.76 3.57
N GLU A 107 8.60 4.74 2.64
CA GLU A 107 9.47 5.90 2.36
C GLU A 107 8.81 6.89 1.42
N GLU A 108 8.25 6.42 0.31
CA GLU A 108 7.69 7.29 -0.74
C GLU A 108 6.50 8.10 -0.26
N ALA A 109 5.63 7.53 0.58
CA ALA A 109 4.51 8.24 1.18
C ALA A 109 4.87 9.00 2.46
N GLY A 110 6.14 8.99 2.91
CA GLY A 110 6.56 9.64 4.15
C GLY A 110 5.75 9.13 5.36
N CYS A 111 5.56 7.81 5.46
CA CYS A 111 4.72 7.21 6.47
C CYS A 111 5.23 7.55 7.89
N PRO A 112 4.39 8.11 8.78
CA PRO A 112 4.82 8.48 10.14
C PRO A 112 5.19 7.26 11.00
N ASN A 113 4.79 6.07 10.59
CA ASN A 113 4.98 4.83 11.36
C ASN A 113 6.15 3.97 10.85
N ILE A 114 6.90 4.45 9.86
CA ILE A 114 8.02 3.71 9.25
C ILE A 114 9.02 3.21 10.30
N PHE A 115 9.29 4.02 11.33
CA PHE A 115 10.24 3.68 12.39
C PHE A 115 9.82 2.43 13.17
N GLU A 116 8.53 2.31 13.48
CA GLU A 116 8.00 1.20 14.27
C GLU A 116 7.81 -0.06 13.42
N CYS A 117 7.26 0.08 12.21
CA CYS A 117 7.06 -1.06 11.31
C CYS A 117 8.40 -1.70 10.90
N TRP A 118 9.39 -0.87 10.54
CA TRP A 118 10.70 -1.39 10.15
C TRP A 118 11.47 -1.99 11.31
N GLU A 119 11.27 -1.50 12.54
CA GLU A 119 11.82 -2.15 13.74
C GLU A 119 11.22 -3.54 13.94
N ASP A 120 9.94 -3.73 13.61
CA ASP A 120 9.26 -5.03 13.62
C ASP A 120 9.58 -5.89 12.38
N ARG A 121 10.42 -5.41 11.44
CA ARG A 121 10.70 -6.05 10.14
C ARG A 121 9.44 -6.24 9.29
N GLU A 122 8.61 -5.21 9.24
CA GLU A 122 7.40 -5.14 8.43
C GLU A 122 7.49 -3.97 7.44
N ALA A 123 7.12 -4.20 6.18
CA ALA A 123 7.08 -3.15 5.16
C ALA A 123 5.86 -3.28 4.24
N THR A 124 5.55 -2.19 3.54
CA THR A 124 4.45 -2.14 2.57
C THR A 124 4.98 -1.80 1.19
N PHE A 125 4.62 -2.62 0.19
CA PHE A 125 4.96 -2.44 -1.22
C PHE A 125 3.74 -2.00 -2.01
N LEU A 126 3.94 -1.10 -2.98
CA LEU A 126 2.95 -0.71 -3.97
C LEU A 126 3.26 -1.40 -5.29
N ILE A 127 2.29 -2.11 -5.84
CA ILE A 127 2.42 -2.83 -7.12
C ILE A 127 1.47 -2.28 -8.19
N GLY A 128 1.75 -2.59 -9.45
CA GLY A 128 0.93 -2.21 -10.59
C GLY A 128 1.24 -0.82 -11.16
N GLY A 129 2.33 -0.19 -10.71
CA GLY A 129 2.78 1.12 -11.16
C GLY A 129 2.34 2.27 -10.25
N ASP A 130 2.51 3.50 -10.72
CA ASP A 130 2.33 4.76 -9.98
C ASP A 130 1.01 5.48 -10.30
N GLN A 131 0.20 4.96 -11.24
CA GLN A 131 -1.07 5.53 -11.64
C GLN A 131 -2.22 4.55 -11.45
N CYS A 132 -3.31 5.03 -10.84
CA CYS A 132 -4.51 4.25 -10.57
C CYS A 132 -5.60 4.57 -11.59
N THR A 133 -6.31 3.57 -12.11
CA THR A 133 -7.48 3.78 -12.99
C THR A 133 -8.68 4.35 -12.23
N ARG A 134 -8.66 4.29 -10.88
CA ARG A 134 -9.74 4.78 -10.02
C ARG A 134 -9.27 5.94 -9.17
N ARG A 135 -10.20 6.88 -8.93
CA ARG A 135 -9.96 8.02 -8.06
C ARG A 135 -10.67 7.81 -6.71
N CYS A 136 -9.89 7.86 -5.63
CA CYS A 136 -10.42 8.04 -4.27
C CYS A 136 -10.04 9.43 -3.77
N ASP A 137 -10.99 10.18 -3.20
CA ASP A 137 -10.79 11.60 -2.86
C ASP A 137 -9.87 11.82 -1.64
N PHE A 138 -9.48 10.75 -0.97
CA PHE A 138 -8.50 10.73 0.14
C PHE A 138 -7.10 10.25 -0.26
N CYS A 139 -6.95 9.65 -1.44
CA CYS A 139 -5.76 8.90 -1.83
C CYS A 139 -4.77 9.78 -2.61
N GLN A 140 -3.51 9.76 -2.19
CA GLN A 140 -2.43 10.55 -2.82
C GLN A 140 -1.97 10.00 -4.17
N ILE A 141 -2.29 8.74 -4.49
CA ILE A 141 -1.90 8.11 -5.76
C ILE A 141 -2.53 8.85 -6.94
N ALA A 142 -1.73 9.14 -7.95
CA ALA A 142 -2.18 9.80 -9.17
C ALA A 142 -3.21 8.94 -9.90
N THR A 143 -4.28 9.59 -10.40
CA THR A 143 -5.28 8.93 -11.25
C THR A 143 -4.95 9.20 -12.71
N GLY A 144 -4.89 8.14 -13.52
CA GLY A 144 -4.54 8.29 -14.94
C GLY A 144 -4.56 6.97 -15.67
N LYS A 145 -3.92 6.97 -16.83
CA LYS A 145 -3.68 5.75 -17.61
C LYS A 145 -2.36 5.14 -17.15
N PRO A 146 -2.38 3.95 -16.52
CA PRO A 146 -1.16 3.30 -16.07
C PRO A 146 -0.23 2.94 -17.23
N ALA A 147 1.06 2.80 -16.93
CA ALA A 147 2.04 2.22 -17.83
C ALA A 147 1.68 0.75 -18.14
N PRO A 148 2.21 0.16 -19.22
CA PRO A 148 2.10 -1.27 -19.47
C PRO A 148 2.45 -2.10 -18.23
N LEU A 149 1.77 -3.25 -18.07
CA LEU A 149 2.04 -4.14 -16.96
C LEU A 149 3.48 -4.63 -16.99
N ASP A 150 4.17 -4.47 -15.89
CA ASP A 150 5.49 -5.05 -15.66
C ASP A 150 5.33 -6.43 -15.03
N THR A 151 5.52 -7.47 -15.83
CA THR A 151 5.38 -8.86 -15.39
C THR A 151 6.53 -9.35 -14.52
N ASP A 152 7.63 -8.61 -14.43
CA ASP A 152 8.78 -8.91 -13.59
C ASP A 152 8.71 -8.24 -12.20
N GLU A 153 7.72 -7.36 -11.98
CA GLU A 153 7.53 -6.66 -10.70
C GLU A 153 7.35 -7.63 -9.52
N PRO A 154 6.57 -8.75 -9.61
CA PRO A 154 6.43 -9.72 -8.52
C PRO A 154 7.76 -10.27 -8.01
N ARG A 155 8.65 -10.68 -8.92
CA ARG A 155 9.97 -11.20 -8.59
C ARG A 155 10.80 -10.14 -7.86
N ARG A 156 10.84 -8.91 -8.36
CA ARG A 156 11.60 -7.81 -7.72
C ARG A 156 11.08 -7.45 -6.34
N VAL A 157 9.75 -7.51 -6.13
CA VAL A 157 9.16 -7.33 -4.79
C VAL A 157 9.63 -8.44 -3.85
N ALA A 158 9.59 -9.69 -4.28
CA ALA A 158 10.06 -10.84 -3.49
C ALA A 158 11.55 -10.73 -3.14
N GLU A 159 12.40 -10.34 -4.10
CA GLU A 159 13.82 -10.05 -3.86
C GLU A 159 14.02 -8.93 -2.84
N SER A 160 13.19 -7.88 -2.89
CA SER A 160 13.22 -6.79 -1.91
C SER A 160 12.85 -7.29 -0.50
N VAL A 161 11.80 -8.12 -0.39
CA VAL A 161 11.39 -8.75 0.87
C VAL A 161 12.52 -9.61 1.46
N ALA A 162 13.17 -10.44 0.63
CA ALA A 162 14.30 -11.27 1.02
C ALA A 162 15.49 -10.42 1.47
N THR A 163 15.87 -9.43 0.66
CA THR A 163 17.03 -8.55 0.93
C THR A 163 16.83 -7.75 2.22
N MET A 164 15.61 -7.28 2.48
CA MET A 164 15.25 -6.56 3.72
C MET A 164 15.10 -7.50 4.93
N GLY A 165 15.08 -8.82 4.75
CA GLY A 165 14.87 -9.79 5.81
C GLY A 165 13.54 -9.57 6.54
N LEU A 166 12.47 -9.30 5.80
CA LEU A 166 11.16 -9.01 6.39
C LEU A 166 10.54 -10.26 6.97
N ARG A 167 9.80 -10.09 8.07
CA ARG A 167 8.96 -11.11 8.68
C ARG A 167 7.51 -11.03 8.21
N TYR A 168 7.12 -9.85 7.74
CA TYR A 168 5.78 -9.61 7.24
C TYR A 168 5.79 -8.54 6.15
N ALA A 169 5.15 -8.84 5.03
CA ALA A 169 5.05 -7.93 3.89
C ALA A 169 3.58 -7.62 3.61
N THR A 170 3.21 -6.34 3.62
CA THR A 170 1.93 -5.91 3.09
C THR A 170 2.11 -5.51 1.63
N VAL A 171 1.35 -6.13 0.74
CA VAL A 171 1.33 -5.79 -0.69
C VAL A 171 0.02 -5.09 -1.00
N THR A 172 0.10 -3.85 -1.43
CA THR A 172 -1.03 -3.08 -1.95
C THR A 172 -0.75 -2.66 -3.39
N GLY A 173 -1.75 -2.21 -4.12
CA GLY A 173 -1.53 -1.81 -5.50
C GLY A 173 -2.55 -0.81 -6.00
N VAL A 174 -2.26 -0.23 -7.14
CA VAL A 174 -3.20 0.59 -7.88
C VAL A 174 -4.29 -0.27 -8.53
N ALA A 175 -5.48 0.28 -8.73
CA ALA A 175 -6.50 -0.38 -9.54
C ALA A 175 -6.06 -0.36 -11.01
N ARG A 176 -6.19 -1.50 -11.68
CA ARG A 176 -5.80 -1.75 -13.07
C ARG A 176 -7.01 -2.22 -13.88
N ASP A 177 -8.09 -1.40 -13.87
CA ASP A 177 -9.29 -1.73 -14.67
C ASP A 177 -9.03 -1.73 -16.19
N ASP A 178 -7.84 -1.31 -16.61
CA ASP A 178 -7.31 -1.37 -17.95
C ASP A 178 -6.84 -2.77 -18.37
N LEU A 179 -6.65 -3.69 -17.39
CA LEU A 179 -6.27 -5.09 -17.64
C LEU A 179 -7.50 -6.00 -17.59
N ASP A 180 -7.49 -7.06 -18.39
CA ASP A 180 -8.61 -8.01 -18.50
C ASP A 180 -8.95 -8.69 -17.17
N ASP A 181 -7.93 -8.97 -16.35
CA ASP A 181 -8.07 -9.54 -15.01
C ASP A 181 -8.17 -8.48 -13.90
N GLY A 182 -8.12 -7.19 -14.23
CA GLY A 182 -8.09 -6.10 -13.27
C GLY A 182 -6.82 -6.03 -12.42
N GLY A 183 -5.75 -6.74 -12.83
CA GLY A 183 -4.50 -6.86 -12.09
C GLY A 183 -4.49 -7.98 -11.04
N ALA A 184 -5.46 -8.90 -11.05
CA ALA A 184 -5.55 -9.98 -10.07
C ALA A 184 -4.34 -10.93 -10.11
N TRP A 185 -3.83 -11.23 -11.33
CA TRP A 185 -2.62 -12.02 -11.51
C TRP A 185 -1.41 -11.42 -10.76
N LEU A 186 -1.26 -10.11 -10.85
CA LEU A 186 -0.12 -9.41 -10.23
C LEU A 186 -0.08 -9.62 -8.72
N TYR A 187 -1.22 -9.47 -8.03
CA TYR A 187 -1.33 -9.75 -6.59
C TYR A 187 -1.04 -11.21 -6.26
N ALA A 188 -1.66 -12.13 -7.02
CA ALA A 188 -1.47 -13.55 -6.79
C ALA A 188 -0.01 -13.98 -7.00
N GLN A 189 0.62 -13.48 -8.08
CA GLN A 189 2.01 -13.81 -8.38
C GLN A 189 2.98 -13.21 -7.37
N THR A 190 2.78 -11.95 -6.96
CA THR A 190 3.61 -11.33 -5.92
C THR A 190 3.56 -12.11 -4.61
N CYS A 191 2.38 -12.57 -4.19
CA CYS A 191 2.26 -13.39 -2.99
C CYS A 191 3.03 -14.71 -3.09
N ARG A 192 2.91 -15.42 -4.23
CA ARG A 192 3.62 -16.68 -4.46
C ARG A 192 5.13 -16.50 -4.48
N GLU A 193 5.62 -15.48 -5.20
CA GLU A 193 7.05 -15.17 -5.27
C GLU A 193 7.63 -14.85 -3.88
N ILE A 194 6.90 -14.11 -3.04
CA ILE A 194 7.34 -13.82 -1.66
C ILE A 194 7.40 -15.11 -0.83
N HIS A 195 6.36 -15.97 -0.89
CA HIS A 195 6.35 -17.23 -0.15
C HIS A 195 7.46 -18.19 -0.60
N GLU A 196 7.79 -18.20 -1.91
CA GLU A 196 8.88 -19.01 -2.45
C GLU A 196 10.25 -18.48 -2.03
N ALA A 197 10.46 -17.15 -2.15
CA ALA A 197 11.75 -16.52 -1.87
C ALA A 197 12.05 -16.45 -0.36
N VAL A 198 11.02 -16.29 0.49
CA VAL A 198 11.17 -16.11 1.94
C VAL A 198 10.15 -16.98 2.68
N PRO A 199 10.39 -18.31 2.77
CA PRO A 199 9.52 -19.20 3.52
C PRO A 199 9.33 -18.72 4.97
N GLY A 200 8.07 -18.56 5.39
CA GLY A 200 7.72 -18.06 6.73
C GLY A 200 7.54 -16.53 6.84
N CYS A 201 7.77 -15.77 5.78
CA CYS A 201 7.32 -14.39 5.72
C CYS A 201 5.79 -14.36 5.54
N GLY A 202 5.07 -13.73 6.48
CA GLY A 202 3.63 -13.53 6.32
C GLY A 202 3.34 -12.49 5.24
N VAL A 203 2.30 -12.70 4.45
CA VAL A 203 1.87 -11.79 3.38
C VAL A 203 0.44 -11.30 3.61
N GLU A 204 0.25 -10.00 3.66
CA GLU A 204 -1.06 -9.36 3.61
C GLU A 204 -1.28 -8.77 2.21
N LEU A 205 -2.33 -9.19 1.53
CA LEU A 205 -2.74 -8.58 0.27
C LEU A 205 -3.87 -7.58 0.52
N LEU A 206 -3.59 -6.28 0.35
CA LEU A 206 -4.59 -5.21 0.36
C LEU A 206 -5.03 -4.93 -1.08
N ILE A 207 -6.16 -5.52 -1.47
CA ILE A 207 -6.64 -5.57 -2.84
C ILE A 207 -7.73 -4.52 -3.17
N PRO A 208 -7.88 -4.10 -4.45
CA PRO A 208 -9.10 -3.46 -4.93
C PRO A 208 -10.25 -4.49 -4.94
N ASP A 209 -11.46 -4.04 -5.27
CA ASP A 209 -12.62 -4.94 -5.29
C ASP A 209 -12.72 -5.83 -6.55
N PHE A 210 -11.84 -5.66 -7.54
CA PHE A 210 -11.87 -6.36 -8.84
C PHE A 210 -13.27 -6.43 -9.48
N ASN A 211 -14.12 -5.42 -9.17
CA ASN A 211 -15.55 -5.38 -9.53
C ASN A 211 -16.37 -6.58 -8.98
N ALA A 212 -15.87 -7.28 -7.96
CA ALA A 212 -16.39 -8.53 -7.38
C ALA A 212 -16.56 -9.65 -8.43
N ILE A 213 -15.72 -9.68 -9.46
CA ILE A 213 -15.71 -10.76 -10.44
C ILE A 213 -15.06 -11.99 -9.80
N ASN A 214 -15.84 -13.07 -9.65
CA ASN A 214 -15.44 -14.27 -8.90
C ASN A 214 -14.12 -14.88 -9.37
N ASP A 215 -13.86 -14.95 -10.67
CA ASP A 215 -12.64 -15.58 -11.19
C ASP A 215 -11.40 -14.76 -10.81
N ARG A 216 -11.50 -13.43 -10.81
CA ARG A 216 -10.42 -12.54 -10.37
C ARG A 216 -10.13 -12.71 -8.87
N LEU A 217 -11.20 -12.75 -8.05
CA LEU A 217 -11.08 -12.97 -6.61
C LEU A 217 -10.50 -14.36 -6.30
N ARG A 218 -11.00 -15.43 -6.93
CA ARG A 218 -10.47 -16.77 -6.79
C ARG A 218 -8.99 -16.87 -7.14
N LEU A 219 -8.56 -16.20 -8.20
CA LEU A 219 -7.16 -16.16 -8.59
C LEU A 219 -6.28 -15.60 -7.45
N VAL A 220 -6.70 -14.47 -6.84
CA VAL A 220 -5.98 -13.88 -5.71
C VAL A 220 -6.04 -14.79 -4.48
N PHE A 221 -7.22 -15.34 -4.15
CA PHE A 221 -7.39 -16.22 -2.98
C PHE A 221 -6.58 -17.51 -3.08
N SER A 222 -6.36 -18.01 -4.31
CA SER A 222 -5.54 -19.21 -4.55
C SER A 222 -4.07 -19.04 -4.16
N ALA A 223 -3.57 -17.81 -4.07
CA ALA A 223 -2.22 -17.53 -3.60
C ALA A 223 -2.05 -17.70 -2.09
N ARG A 224 -3.19 -17.85 -1.34
CA ARG A 224 -3.21 -18.15 0.11
C ARG A 224 -2.42 -17.15 0.96
N PRO A 225 -2.68 -15.83 0.84
CA PRO A 225 -2.08 -14.87 1.75
C PRO A 225 -2.50 -15.15 3.20
N GLU A 226 -1.68 -14.79 4.18
CA GLU A 226 -2.01 -14.89 5.60
C GLU A 226 -3.18 -13.98 5.97
N VAL A 227 -3.27 -12.81 5.31
CA VAL A 227 -4.39 -11.88 5.47
C VAL A 227 -4.81 -11.35 4.11
N LEU A 228 -6.10 -11.41 3.84
CA LEU A 228 -6.72 -10.68 2.74
C LEU A 228 -7.38 -9.41 3.27
N ALA A 229 -6.87 -8.27 2.86
CA ALA A 229 -7.40 -6.96 3.22
C ALA A 229 -8.15 -6.34 2.04
N HIS A 230 -9.34 -5.82 2.32
CA HIS A 230 -10.07 -4.93 1.45
C HIS A 230 -10.76 -3.85 2.27
N ASN A 231 -10.33 -2.61 2.07
CA ASN A 231 -10.78 -1.50 2.89
C ASN A 231 -12.11 -0.93 2.40
N ILE A 232 -13.07 -0.70 3.33
CA ILE A 232 -14.28 0.08 3.02
C ILE A 232 -14.01 1.59 3.08
N GLU A 233 -13.06 2.01 3.90
CA GLU A 233 -12.54 3.36 4.14
C GLU A 233 -13.54 4.34 4.75
N THR A 234 -14.84 4.27 4.43
CA THR A 234 -15.84 5.20 4.96
C THR A 234 -17.25 4.59 4.96
N VAL A 235 -18.22 5.34 5.51
CA VAL A 235 -19.62 4.94 5.72
C VAL A 235 -20.47 5.10 4.45
N PRO A 236 -21.61 4.38 4.34
CA PRO A 236 -22.44 4.35 3.12
C PRO A 236 -22.84 5.71 2.56
N ARG A 237 -23.28 6.65 3.43
CA ARG A 237 -23.81 7.97 3.00
C ARG A 237 -22.81 8.78 2.19
N ILE A 238 -21.54 8.76 2.57
CA ILE A 238 -20.49 9.53 1.90
C ILE A 238 -19.62 8.68 0.95
N PHE A 239 -19.84 7.38 0.89
CA PHE A 239 -19.01 6.42 0.15
C PHE A 239 -18.83 6.80 -1.33
N LYS A 240 -19.93 7.07 -2.04
CA LYS A 240 -19.87 7.42 -3.48
C LYS A 240 -19.08 8.71 -3.74
N ARG A 241 -19.12 9.68 -2.81
CA ARG A 241 -18.35 10.93 -2.91
C ARG A 241 -16.85 10.67 -2.72
N ILE A 242 -16.52 9.86 -1.73
CA ILE A 242 -15.14 9.60 -1.31
C ILE A 242 -14.46 8.55 -2.20
N ARG A 243 -15.20 7.52 -2.63
CA ARG A 243 -14.71 6.38 -3.43
C ARG A 243 -15.60 6.12 -4.66
N PRO A 244 -15.67 7.03 -5.63
CA PRO A 244 -16.62 6.94 -6.76
C PRO A 244 -16.42 5.70 -7.64
N GLY A 245 -15.21 5.12 -7.70
CA GLY A 245 -14.90 3.90 -8.44
C GLY A 245 -15.28 2.59 -7.74
N PHE A 246 -15.78 2.67 -6.50
CA PHE A 246 -16.13 1.53 -5.67
C PHE A 246 -17.60 1.56 -5.26
N ARG A 247 -18.10 0.47 -4.66
CA ARG A 247 -19.46 0.40 -4.08
C ARG A 247 -19.37 -0.25 -2.71
N TYR A 248 -20.06 0.33 -1.71
CA TYR A 248 -20.01 -0.12 -0.33
C TYR A 248 -20.40 -1.60 -0.19
N GLY A 249 -21.58 -2.00 -0.69
CA GLY A 249 -22.03 -3.40 -0.65
C GLY A 249 -21.05 -4.34 -1.35
N ARG A 250 -20.52 -3.95 -2.54
CA ARG A 250 -19.52 -4.75 -3.25
C ARG A 250 -18.22 -4.93 -2.45
N SER A 251 -17.81 -3.94 -1.69
CA SER A 251 -16.66 -4.07 -0.80
C SER A 251 -16.89 -5.09 0.32
N LEU A 252 -18.10 -5.14 0.88
CA LEU A 252 -18.49 -6.17 1.84
C LEU A 252 -18.56 -7.56 1.21
N ASP A 253 -19.03 -7.67 -0.05
CA ASP A 253 -19.08 -8.94 -0.78
C ASP A 253 -17.68 -9.52 -1.02
N VAL A 254 -16.68 -8.68 -1.30
CA VAL A 254 -15.28 -9.12 -1.41
C VAL A 254 -14.78 -9.75 -0.11
N LEU A 255 -15.05 -9.10 1.03
CA LEU A 255 -14.67 -9.63 2.34
C LEU A 255 -15.39 -10.95 2.66
N ARG A 256 -16.69 -11.04 2.36
CA ARG A 256 -17.48 -12.27 2.54
C ARG A 256 -16.91 -13.41 1.70
N SER A 257 -16.64 -13.16 0.42
CA SER A 257 -16.05 -14.16 -0.47
C SER A 257 -14.67 -14.63 -0.01
N ALA A 258 -13.85 -13.72 0.52
CA ALA A 258 -12.54 -14.08 1.09
C ALA A 258 -12.69 -14.95 2.35
N ARG A 259 -13.65 -14.60 3.22
CA ARG A 259 -13.97 -15.40 4.41
C ARG A 259 -14.45 -16.81 4.06
N GLU A 260 -15.34 -16.90 3.07
CA GLU A 260 -15.84 -18.19 2.55
C GLU A 260 -14.72 -19.04 1.94
N ALA A 261 -13.70 -18.40 1.36
CA ALA A 261 -12.48 -19.07 0.87
C ALA A 261 -11.52 -19.51 2.02
N GLY A 262 -11.88 -19.25 3.28
CA GLY A 262 -11.10 -19.63 4.46
C GLY A 262 -9.90 -18.72 4.76
N LEU A 263 -9.89 -17.49 4.24
CA LEU A 263 -8.85 -16.51 4.51
C LEU A 263 -9.17 -15.67 5.76
N VAL A 264 -8.14 -15.22 6.46
CA VAL A 264 -8.26 -14.16 7.47
C VAL A 264 -8.52 -12.85 6.76
N THR A 265 -9.59 -12.17 7.13
CA THR A 265 -10.05 -10.96 6.46
C THR A 265 -9.77 -9.72 7.28
N LYS A 266 -9.42 -8.62 6.60
CA LYS A 266 -9.13 -7.33 7.23
C LYS A 266 -9.77 -6.18 6.47
N SER A 267 -10.16 -5.13 7.20
CA SER A 267 -10.61 -3.87 6.61
C SER A 267 -10.08 -2.67 7.36
N ASN A 268 -10.28 -1.50 6.79
CA ASN A 268 -9.93 -0.21 7.38
C ASN A 268 -11.08 0.78 7.29
N LEU A 269 -11.20 1.61 8.32
CA LEU A 269 -12.10 2.75 8.37
C LEU A 269 -11.31 4.02 8.65
N ILE A 270 -11.46 5.03 7.78
CA ILE A 270 -10.82 6.33 7.92
C ILE A 270 -11.86 7.32 8.47
N LEU A 271 -11.55 7.97 9.58
CA LEU A 271 -12.41 8.91 10.26
C LEU A 271 -12.00 10.36 10.00
N GLY A 272 -12.97 11.25 10.02
CA GLY A 272 -12.75 12.68 9.81
C GLY A 272 -13.08 13.18 8.42
N MET A 273 -13.84 12.39 7.64
CA MET A 273 -14.31 12.76 6.29
C MET A 273 -15.80 13.12 6.26
N GLY A 274 -16.46 13.29 7.45
CA GLY A 274 -17.85 13.73 7.61
C GLY A 274 -18.82 12.62 7.95
N GLU A 275 -18.35 11.47 8.40
CA GLU A 275 -19.14 10.37 8.96
C GLU A 275 -19.74 10.77 10.31
N GLN A 276 -20.93 10.24 10.66
CA GLN A 276 -21.58 10.38 11.93
C GLN A 276 -21.26 9.18 12.83
N ARG A 277 -21.42 9.36 14.15
CA ARG A 277 -21.07 8.31 15.14
C ARG A 277 -21.87 7.02 14.97
N ASP A 278 -23.18 7.14 14.74
CA ASP A 278 -24.06 6.01 14.48
C ASP A 278 -23.76 5.29 13.16
N GLU A 279 -23.37 6.05 12.13
CA GLU A 279 -22.92 5.47 10.85
C GLU A 279 -21.63 4.67 11.00
N ILE A 280 -20.72 5.12 11.88
CA ILE A 280 -19.49 4.36 12.19
C ILE A 280 -19.85 3.04 12.86
N SER A 281 -20.72 3.04 13.88
CA SER A 281 -21.20 1.83 14.55
C SER A 281 -21.87 0.86 13.58
N GLN A 282 -22.70 1.37 12.66
CA GLN A 282 -23.32 0.53 11.62
C GLN A 282 -22.27 -0.06 10.67
N ALA A 283 -21.26 0.71 10.26
CA ALA A 283 -20.19 0.20 9.39
C ALA A 283 -19.34 -0.88 10.08
N LEU A 284 -19.12 -0.78 11.40
CA LEU A 284 -18.48 -1.83 12.19
C LEU A 284 -19.33 -3.11 12.20
N ALA A 285 -20.63 -2.98 12.43
CA ALA A 285 -21.56 -4.12 12.38
C ALA A 285 -21.61 -4.77 10.99
N ASP A 286 -21.69 -3.96 9.93
CA ASP A 286 -21.70 -4.45 8.54
C ASP A 286 -20.41 -5.22 8.18
N LEU A 287 -19.25 -4.71 8.59
CA LEU A 287 -17.97 -5.39 8.40
C LEU A 287 -17.94 -6.72 9.15
N ARG A 288 -18.42 -6.75 10.40
CA ARG A 288 -18.45 -7.99 11.18
C ARG A 288 -19.39 -9.00 10.57
N ALA A 289 -20.57 -8.56 10.11
CA ALA A 289 -21.55 -9.41 9.40
C ALA A 289 -20.99 -9.95 8.05
N ALA A 290 -20.10 -9.21 7.39
CA ALA A 290 -19.37 -9.67 6.21
C ALA A 290 -18.22 -10.65 6.55
N GLY A 291 -17.99 -10.97 7.83
CA GLY A 291 -16.95 -11.91 8.27
C GLY A 291 -15.56 -11.28 8.44
N CYS A 292 -15.48 -9.94 8.50
CA CYS A 292 -14.21 -9.25 8.74
C CYS A 292 -13.68 -9.57 10.15
N GLU A 293 -12.43 -10.02 10.24
CA GLU A 293 -11.80 -10.44 11.50
C GLU A 293 -10.86 -9.40 12.08
N LEU A 294 -10.13 -8.70 11.23
CA LEU A 294 -9.16 -7.68 11.62
C LEU A 294 -9.61 -6.30 11.16
N LEU A 295 -9.43 -5.31 12.00
CA LEU A 295 -9.84 -3.94 11.71
C LEU A 295 -8.77 -2.93 12.07
N THR A 296 -8.58 -1.93 11.20
CA THR A 296 -7.87 -0.71 11.54
C THR A 296 -8.82 0.48 11.48
N ILE A 297 -8.71 1.40 12.45
CA ILE A 297 -9.49 2.65 12.50
C ILE A 297 -8.49 3.80 12.55
N THR A 298 -8.57 4.71 11.58
CA THR A 298 -7.50 5.67 11.30
C THR A 298 -8.04 7.08 11.17
N GLN A 299 -7.22 8.11 11.44
CA GLN A 299 -7.56 9.50 11.14
C GLN A 299 -7.24 9.83 9.69
N TYR A 300 -8.14 10.48 9.01
CA TYR A 300 -7.90 11.09 7.72
C TYR A 300 -6.84 12.20 7.84
N LEU A 301 -5.79 12.10 7.05
CA LEU A 301 -4.79 13.16 6.89
C LEU A 301 -4.82 13.60 5.43
N ARG A 302 -5.29 14.81 5.20
CA ARG A 302 -5.46 15.39 3.86
C ARG A 302 -4.13 15.49 3.12
N PRO A 303 -3.94 14.83 1.96
CA PRO A 303 -2.66 14.84 1.26
C PRO A 303 -2.32 16.19 0.61
N SER A 304 -3.30 16.87 0.05
CA SER A 304 -3.13 18.18 -0.62
C SER A 304 -4.44 18.97 -0.63
N PRO A 305 -4.42 20.27 -0.98
CA PRO A 305 -5.64 21.07 -1.12
C PRO A 305 -6.64 20.53 -2.14
N LEU A 306 -6.22 19.67 -3.06
CA LEU A 306 -7.09 19.08 -4.10
C LEU A 306 -7.91 17.89 -3.59
N HIS A 307 -7.55 17.34 -2.43
CA HIS A 307 -8.23 16.21 -1.79
C HIS A 307 -9.34 16.68 -0.86
N HIS A 308 -10.19 15.74 -0.45
CA HIS A 308 -11.28 16.00 0.49
C HIS A 308 -10.77 16.75 1.74
N PRO A 309 -11.47 17.81 2.20
CA PRO A 309 -11.11 18.49 3.44
C PRO A 309 -11.18 17.56 4.66
N VAL A 310 -10.40 17.85 5.69
CA VAL A 310 -10.63 17.25 7.00
C VAL A 310 -11.88 17.90 7.60
N GLU A 311 -12.94 17.12 7.77
CA GLU A 311 -14.21 17.60 8.34
C GLU A 311 -14.16 17.61 9.88
N ARG A 312 -13.33 16.71 10.45
CA ARG A 312 -13.20 16.58 11.90
C ARG A 312 -11.84 15.95 12.28
N TRP A 313 -11.24 16.49 13.31
CA TRP A 313 -10.12 15.86 14.01
C TRP A 313 -10.67 15.02 15.17
N VAL A 314 -10.58 13.71 15.06
CA VAL A 314 -11.08 12.76 16.04
C VAL A 314 -10.13 12.71 17.24
N PRO A 315 -10.61 12.93 18.47
CA PRO A 315 -9.76 12.85 19.66
C PRO A 315 -9.33 11.41 19.95
N PRO A 316 -8.15 11.20 20.59
CA PRO A 316 -7.62 9.87 20.88
C PRO A 316 -8.58 8.96 21.64
N GLU A 317 -9.34 9.52 22.56
CA GLU A 317 -10.28 8.81 23.43
C GLU A 317 -11.42 8.17 22.62
N GLU A 318 -11.84 8.81 21.52
CA GLU A 318 -12.87 8.26 20.65
C GLU A 318 -12.35 7.04 19.88
N PHE A 319 -11.06 7.04 19.50
CA PHE A 319 -10.43 5.86 18.91
C PHE A 319 -10.40 4.67 19.88
N ASP A 320 -10.16 4.91 21.16
CA ASP A 320 -10.22 3.88 22.20
C ASP A 320 -11.62 3.32 22.35
N LEU A 321 -12.66 4.17 22.42
CA LEU A 321 -14.06 3.75 22.47
C LEU A 321 -14.46 2.90 21.26
N LEU A 322 -14.04 3.31 20.06
CA LEU A 322 -14.34 2.57 18.84
C LEU A 322 -13.60 1.22 18.77
N ARG A 323 -12.38 1.15 19.31
CA ARG A 323 -11.66 -0.13 19.44
C ARG A 323 -12.45 -1.09 20.33
N ASP A 324 -12.88 -0.61 21.50
CA ASP A 324 -13.58 -1.43 22.49
C ASP A 324 -14.95 -1.88 21.96
N GLU A 325 -15.65 -1.01 21.23
CA GLU A 325 -16.88 -1.37 20.53
C GLU A 325 -16.64 -2.44 19.45
N ALA A 326 -15.63 -2.28 18.61
CA ALA A 326 -15.31 -3.27 17.60
C ALA A 326 -14.93 -4.62 18.21
N LEU A 327 -14.14 -4.63 19.29
CA LEU A 327 -13.82 -5.86 20.02
C LEU A 327 -15.09 -6.52 20.60
N SER A 328 -16.05 -5.73 21.13
CA SER A 328 -17.32 -6.26 21.65
C SER A 328 -18.21 -6.85 20.55
N LEU A 329 -18.09 -6.36 19.30
CA LEU A 329 -18.76 -6.94 18.14
C LEU A 329 -18.11 -8.27 17.66
N GLY A 330 -16.98 -8.69 18.24
CA GLY A 330 -16.30 -9.93 17.95
C GLY A 330 -15.22 -9.86 16.86
N PHE A 331 -14.63 -8.67 16.61
CA PHE A 331 -13.40 -8.60 15.83
C PHE A 331 -12.26 -9.26 16.62
N SER A 332 -11.49 -10.14 15.96
CA SER A 332 -10.37 -10.84 16.58
C SER A 332 -9.17 -9.95 16.86
N GLY A 333 -9.02 -8.85 16.11
CA GLY A 333 -7.96 -7.89 16.29
C GLY A 333 -8.34 -6.51 15.79
N VAL A 334 -8.07 -5.47 16.59
CA VAL A 334 -8.39 -4.07 16.26
C VAL A 334 -7.21 -3.17 16.60
N MET A 335 -6.72 -2.41 15.62
CA MET A 335 -5.84 -1.28 15.84
C MET A 335 -6.57 0.02 15.53
N SER A 336 -6.68 0.90 16.51
CA SER A 336 -7.41 2.16 16.40
C SER A 336 -6.57 3.30 16.94
N GLY A 337 -6.48 4.39 16.18
CA GLY A 337 -5.72 5.55 16.64
C GLY A 337 -5.44 6.58 15.55
N PRO A 338 -5.13 7.83 15.94
CA PRO A 338 -4.99 8.94 15.00
C PRO A 338 -3.82 8.79 14.02
N LEU A 339 -2.77 8.05 14.37
CA LEU A 339 -1.62 7.79 13.52
C LEU A 339 -1.59 6.37 12.94
N VAL A 340 -2.54 5.50 13.30
CA VAL A 340 -2.69 4.18 12.70
C VAL A 340 -2.88 4.31 11.18
N ARG A 341 -2.39 3.33 10.43
CA ARG A 341 -2.61 3.16 8.99
C ARG A 341 -3.07 1.73 8.72
N SER A 342 -3.67 1.48 7.58
CA SER A 342 -4.21 0.15 7.25
C SER A 342 -3.17 -0.98 7.36
N SER A 343 -1.91 -0.69 7.04
CA SER A 343 -0.79 -1.63 7.15
C SER A 343 0.09 -1.43 8.38
N TYR A 344 -0.33 -0.60 9.35
CA TYR A 344 0.47 -0.35 10.55
C TYR A 344 0.59 -1.61 11.40
N ARG A 345 1.81 -2.09 11.59
CA ARG A 345 2.13 -3.31 12.35
C ARG A 345 1.19 -4.48 11.99
N ALA A 346 1.00 -4.70 10.71
CA ALA A 346 0.00 -5.63 10.21
C ALA A 346 0.27 -7.07 10.63
N GLY A 347 1.55 -7.49 10.62
CA GLY A 347 1.97 -8.80 11.10
C GLY A 347 1.74 -8.98 12.59
N ARG A 348 2.02 -7.95 13.39
CA ARG A 348 1.73 -7.97 14.82
C ARG A 348 0.24 -8.11 15.11
N LEU A 349 -0.61 -7.34 14.42
CA LEU A 349 -2.07 -7.44 14.55
C LEU A 349 -2.55 -8.86 14.22
N HIS A 350 -2.03 -9.45 13.14
CA HIS A 350 -2.35 -10.82 12.75
C HIS A 350 -1.94 -11.84 13.81
N MET A 351 -0.71 -11.76 14.32
CA MET A 351 -0.22 -12.68 15.36
C MET A 351 -1.01 -12.58 16.66
N GLU A 352 -1.31 -11.36 17.13
CA GLU A 352 -2.11 -11.12 18.34
C GLU A 352 -3.53 -11.69 18.19
N ALA A 353 -4.15 -11.53 17.04
CA ALA A 353 -5.47 -12.10 16.76
C ALA A 353 -5.44 -13.62 16.66
N ALA A 354 -4.40 -14.22 16.08
CA ALA A 354 -4.22 -15.66 16.04
C ALA A 354 -4.06 -16.25 17.45
N ALA A 355 -3.28 -15.59 18.31
CA ALA A 355 -3.09 -15.99 19.70
C ALA A 355 -4.41 -15.96 20.49
N ARG A 356 -5.23 -14.91 20.33
CA ARG A 356 -6.56 -14.80 20.97
C ARG A 356 -7.48 -15.95 20.52
N ARG A 357 -7.53 -16.25 19.23
CA ARG A 357 -8.33 -17.36 18.69
C ARG A 357 -7.90 -18.71 19.28
N ALA A 358 -6.58 -18.93 19.39
CA ALA A 358 -6.05 -20.17 19.98
C ALA A 358 -6.36 -20.30 21.49
N ALA A 359 -6.45 -19.17 22.20
CA ALA A 359 -6.80 -19.11 23.62
C ALA A 359 -8.32 -19.27 23.90
N GLY A 360 -9.15 -19.42 22.84
CA GLY A 360 -10.60 -19.58 23.00
C GLY A 360 -11.33 -18.32 23.49
N SER A 361 -10.68 -17.15 23.41
CA SER A 361 -11.35 -15.86 23.65
C SER A 361 -12.21 -15.50 22.44
N PRO A 362 -13.48 -15.11 22.65
CA PRO A 362 -14.41 -14.71 21.59
C PRO A 362 -13.91 -13.50 20.82
#